data_e866e30e4a5c7ea3693a6b4d7f13c058
#
_entry.id   e866e30e4a5c7ea3693a6b4d7f13c058
#
_cell.length_a   1.000
_cell.length_b   1.000
_cell.length_c   1.000
_cell.angle_alpha   90.00
_cell.angle_beta   90.00
_cell.angle_gamma   90.00
#
_symmetry.space_group_name_H-M   'P 1'
#
loop_
_entity.id
_entity.type
_entity.pdbx_description
1 polymer ?
#
loop_
_entity_poly.entity_id
_entity_poly.type
_entity_poly.pdbx_seq_one_letter_code
_entity_poly.pdbx_strand_id
1 'polypeptide(L)'
;KEKERLADRLHSLLQLLPGGVVVLDGNGRVQESNRAAHSMLQHEGLQGQLWRDVISQYFRPREDDGHEVSLINGRRLSIQTSSLENEPGQIVLMTDQTETRDLQAKLARHQRLMAMGKMVASLAHQVRTPLSGAMLYSQHLASNDLDSDTRIKFSKKLGRQLKNIEAQVRDMLIFARGSAPLNKLLKQ
;
A
#
# COMPACT_ATOMS: atom_id res chain seq x y z
N LYS A 1 -18.10 43.01 24.72
CA LYS A 1 -18.69 41.84 25.46
C LYS A 1 -19.27 40.76 24.53
N GLU A 2 -20.13 41.14 23.53
CA GLU A 2 -20.71 40.10 22.62
C GLU A 2 -19.71 39.59 21.62
N LYS A 3 -18.86 40.44 21.03
CA LYS A 3 -17.76 40.06 20.15
C LYS A 3 -16.72 39.19 20.85
N GLU A 4 -16.39 39.48 22.08
CA GLU A 4 -15.47 38.70 22.91
C GLU A 4 -16.01 37.27 23.16
N ARG A 5 -17.30 37.19 23.56
CA ARG A 5 -17.97 35.87 23.74
C ARG A 5 -18.00 35.05 22.47
N LEU A 6 -18.20 35.67 21.31
CA LEU A 6 -18.21 34.99 20.03
C LEU A 6 -16.80 34.51 19.68
N ALA A 7 -15.77 35.33 19.88
CA ALA A 7 -14.37 34.95 19.67
C ALA A 7 -13.96 33.79 20.57
N ASP A 8 -14.27 33.83 21.88
CA ASP A 8 -13.99 32.77 22.84
C ASP A 8 -14.70 31.46 22.46
N ARG A 9 -15.94 31.56 21.97
CA ARG A 9 -16.68 30.37 21.51
C ARG A 9 -16.09 29.78 20.26
N LEU A 10 -15.71 30.59 19.27
CA LEU A 10 -15.05 30.14 18.05
C LEU A 10 -13.69 29.49 18.37
N HIS A 11 -12.90 30.12 19.23
CA HIS A 11 -11.64 29.55 19.69
C HIS A 11 -11.86 28.18 20.37
N SER A 12 -12.85 28.08 21.27
CA SER A 12 -13.18 26.82 21.94
C SER A 12 -13.60 25.73 20.95
N LEU A 13 -14.40 26.07 19.93
CA LEU A 13 -14.79 25.12 18.88
C LEU A 13 -13.58 24.65 18.06
N LEU A 14 -12.67 25.56 17.71
CA LEU A 14 -11.42 25.22 17.01
C LEU A 14 -10.60 24.19 17.79
N GLN A 15 -10.50 24.38 19.12
CA GLN A 15 -9.74 23.46 19.98
C GLN A 15 -10.37 22.06 20.11
N LEU A 16 -11.67 21.90 19.83
CA LEU A 16 -12.38 20.61 19.89
C LEU A 16 -12.34 19.83 18.57
N LEU A 17 -11.90 20.46 17.47
CA LEU A 17 -11.80 19.77 16.18
C LEU A 17 -10.78 18.63 16.22
N PRO A 18 -11.12 17.43 15.69
CA PRO A 18 -10.21 16.30 15.65
C PRO A 18 -9.09 16.47 14.61
N GLY A 19 -9.33 17.32 13.59
CA GLY A 19 -8.32 17.68 12.59
C GLY A 19 -7.43 18.82 13.07
N GLY A 20 -6.17 18.81 12.66
CA GLY A 20 -5.24 19.91 12.89
C GLY A 20 -5.64 21.13 12.05
N VAL A 21 -5.79 22.26 12.70
CA VAL A 21 -6.08 23.54 12.05
C VAL A 21 -4.98 24.53 12.37
N VAL A 22 -4.42 25.14 11.33
CA VAL A 22 -3.42 26.22 11.46
C VAL A 22 -3.88 27.39 10.60
N VAL A 23 -3.98 28.57 11.19
CA VAL A 23 -4.30 29.82 10.51
C VAL A 23 -3.01 30.59 10.29
N LEU A 24 -2.77 30.97 9.05
CA LEU A 24 -1.60 31.74 8.62
C LEU A 24 -2.00 33.15 8.24
N ASP A 25 -1.17 34.14 8.56
CA ASP A 25 -1.29 35.49 8.05
C ASP A 25 -0.81 35.62 6.60
N GLY A 26 -0.92 36.83 6.03
CA GLY A 26 -0.48 37.11 4.65
C GLY A 26 1.03 36.94 4.43
N ASN A 27 1.82 36.84 5.48
CA ASN A 27 3.27 36.59 5.43
C ASN A 27 3.63 35.12 5.66
N GLY A 28 2.63 34.25 5.84
CA GLY A 28 2.84 32.83 6.13
C GLY A 28 3.27 32.52 7.57
N ARG A 29 3.00 33.44 8.52
CA ARG A 29 3.20 33.19 9.94
C ARG A 29 1.97 32.60 10.58
N VAL A 30 2.17 31.66 11.47
CA VAL A 30 1.09 31.04 12.25
C VAL A 30 0.49 32.07 13.20
N GLN A 31 -0.76 32.44 12.97
CA GLN A 31 -1.56 33.28 13.85
C GLN A 31 -2.23 32.46 14.93
N GLU A 32 -2.85 31.35 14.54
CA GLU A 32 -3.59 30.48 15.43
C GLU A 32 -3.40 29.01 15.04
N SER A 33 -3.45 28.13 16.04
CA SER A 33 -3.42 26.69 15.82
C SER A 33 -4.19 25.97 16.92
N ASN A 34 -4.78 24.82 16.58
CA ASN A 34 -5.54 24.06 17.55
C ASN A 34 -4.73 22.92 18.18
N ARG A 35 -5.30 22.35 19.22
CA ARG A 35 -4.69 21.25 19.99
C ARG A 35 -4.32 20.03 19.10
N ALA A 36 -5.16 19.72 18.11
CA ALA A 36 -4.91 18.60 17.21
C ALA A 36 -3.66 18.85 16.36
N ALA A 37 -3.45 20.09 15.85
CA ALA A 37 -2.24 20.45 15.12
C ALA A 37 -0.97 20.27 15.96
N HIS A 38 -0.99 20.70 17.20
CA HIS A 38 0.12 20.52 18.15
C HIS A 38 0.40 19.03 18.41
N SER A 39 -0.65 18.23 18.61
CA SER A 39 -0.53 16.78 18.82
C SER A 39 0.03 16.06 17.60
N MET A 40 -0.40 16.41 16.38
CA MET A 40 0.07 15.79 15.14
C MET A 40 1.55 16.09 14.89
N LEU A 41 1.96 17.34 15.07
CA LEU A 41 3.35 17.79 14.88
C LEU A 41 4.24 17.47 16.09
N GLN A 42 3.67 17.07 17.24
CA GLN A 42 4.36 16.88 18.50
C GLN A 42 5.17 18.12 18.92
N HIS A 43 4.59 19.28 18.69
CA HIS A 43 5.20 20.57 18.97
C HIS A 43 4.19 21.55 19.58
N GLU A 44 4.56 22.14 20.70
CA GLU A 44 3.84 23.24 21.34
C GLU A 44 4.51 24.56 20.95
N GLY A 45 3.72 25.60 20.70
CA GLY A 45 4.29 26.92 20.40
C GLY A 45 4.51 27.20 18.91
N LEU A 46 3.58 26.74 18.06
CA LEU A 46 3.58 27.07 16.63
C LEU A 46 3.36 28.56 16.34
N GLN A 47 2.68 29.26 17.23
CA GLN A 47 2.28 30.66 17.04
C GLN A 47 3.49 31.58 16.78
N GLY A 48 3.39 32.43 15.76
CA GLY A 48 4.44 33.36 15.34
C GLY A 48 5.52 32.76 14.45
N GLN A 49 5.62 31.43 14.35
CA GLN A 49 6.59 30.77 13.46
C GLN A 49 6.19 30.92 12.00
N LEU A 50 7.16 30.93 11.11
CA LEU A 50 6.90 30.82 9.67
C LEU A 50 6.52 29.39 9.32
N TRP A 51 5.41 29.21 8.61
CA TRP A 51 4.93 27.88 8.24
C TRP A 51 5.92 27.07 7.41
N ARG A 52 6.67 27.73 6.53
CA ARG A 52 7.76 27.08 5.77
C ARG A 52 8.83 26.45 6.65
N ASP A 53 9.13 27.07 7.79
CA ASP A 53 10.14 26.58 8.73
C ASP A 53 9.60 25.36 9.49
N VAL A 54 8.32 25.40 9.86
CA VAL A 54 7.58 24.26 10.42
C VAL A 54 7.58 23.08 9.44
N ILE A 55 7.28 23.34 8.15
CA ILE A 55 7.35 22.29 7.12
C ILE A 55 8.75 21.70 7.05
N SER A 56 9.77 22.52 6.96
CA SER A 56 11.17 22.04 6.86
C SER A 56 11.60 21.19 8.05
N GLN A 57 11.07 21.49 9.23
CA GLN A 57 11.44 20.83 10.48
C GLN A 57 10.70 19.52 10.73
N TYR A 58 9.39 19.43 10.39
CA TYR A 58 8.55 18.32 10.80
C TYR A 58 8.13 17.41 9.67
N PHE A 59 8.20 17.86 8.40
CA PHE A 59 7.75 17.10 7.26
C PHE A 59 8.90 16.37 6.57
N ARG A 60 8.68 15.13 6.20
CA ARG A 60 9.60 14.27 5.45
C ARG A 60 8.83 13.59 4.33
N PRO A 61 8.56 14.28 3.20
CA PRO A 61 7.88 13.70 2.06
C PRO A 61 8.59 12.43 1.58
N ARG A 62 7.80 11.39 1.25
CA ARG A 62 8.26 10.11 0.73
C ARG A 62 7.69 9.88 -0.67
N GLU A 63 8.36 9.06 -1.47
CA GLU A 63 7.90 8.73 -2.83
C GLU A 63 6.52 8.03 -2.86
N ASP A 64 6.15 7.35 -1.78
CA ASP A 64 4.90 6.61 -1.63
C ASP A 64 3.76 7.41 -0.96
N ASP A 65 3.97 8.68 -0.67
CA ASP A 65 2.97 9.51 0.03
C ASP A 65 1.73 9.83 -0.84
N GLY A 66 1.88 9.91 -2.16
CA GLY A 66 0.78 10.24 -3.05
C GLY A 66 0.22 11.65 -2.80
N HIS A 67 -1.02 11.74 -2.28
CA HIS A 67 -1.67 13.01 -1.90
C HIS A 67 -1.51 13.35 -0.41
N GLU A 68 -0.72 12.58 0.31
CA GLU A 68 -0.44 12.76 1.73
C GLU A 68 1.01 13.18 1.90
N VAL A 69 1.38 13.54 3.13
CA VAL A 69 2.76 13.90 3.47
C VAL A 69 3.15 13.16 4.74
N SER A 70 4.31 12.53 4.71
CA SER A 70 4.88 11.88 5.88
C SER A 70 5.57 12.91 6.79
N LEU A 71 5.41 12.72 8.11
CA LEU A 71 6.13 13.45 9.12
C LEU A 71 7.36 12.68 9.60
N ILE A 72 8.30 13.39 10.24
CA ILE A 72 9.49 12.78 10.88
C ILE A 72 9.10 11.77 11.95
N ASN A 73 8.00 12.00 12.69
CA ASN A 73 7.48 11.10 13.72
C ASN A 73 6.76 9.85 13.16
N GLY A 74 6.74 9.68 11.84
CA GLY A 74 6.13 8.52 11.17
C GLY A 74 4.64 8.66 10.87
N ARG A 75 3.97 9.74 11.28
CA ARG A 75 2.57 9.99 10.91
C ARG A 75 2.46 10.36 9.44
N ARG A 76 1.31 10.06 8.85
CA ARG A 76 0.92 10.47 7.49
C ARG A 76 -0.26 11.41 7.57
N LEU A 77 -0.09 12.62 7.05
CA LEU A 77 -1.11 13.65 7.07
C LEU A 77 -1.63 13.94 5.68
N SER A 78 -2.95 14.07 5.54
CA SER A 78 -3.57 14.78 4.42
C SER A 78 -3.61 16.26 4.76
N ILE A 79 -3.18 17.10 3.83
CA ILE A 79 -3.11 18.56 4.01
C ILE A 79 -4.00 19.22 2.96
N GLN A 80 -4.87 20.11 3.41
CA GLN A 80 -5.68 20.97 2.57
C GLN A 80 -5.44 22.42 2.96
N THR A 81 -5.27 23.28 1.97
CA THR A 81 -5.06 24.72 2.19
C THR A 81 -6.14 25.51 1.49
N SER A 82 -6.74 26.46 2.20
CA SER A 82 -7.75 27.38 1.69
C SER A 82 -7.38 28.81 2.04
N SER A 83 -7.59 29.74 1.11
CA SER A 83 -7.40 31.18 1.37
C SER A 83 -8.53 31.73 2.23
N LEU A 84 -8.21 32.70 3.07
CA LEU A 84 -9.23 33.49 3.80
C LEU A 84 -9.89 34.48 2.84
N GLU A 85 -11.22 34.57 2.90
CA GLU A 85 -11.97 35.41 1.94
C GLU A 85 -11.85 36.91 2.23
N ASN A 86 -11.74 37.30 3.50
CA ASN A 86 -11.87 38.71 3.93
C ASN A 86 -10.54 39.32 4.38
N GLU A 87 -9.48 38.56 4.45
CA GLU A 87 -8.16 39.04 4.87
C GLU A 87 -7.01 38.22 4.21
N PRO A 88 -5.82 38.82 4.06
CA PRO A 88 -4.69 38.08 3.52
C PRO A 88 -4.27 36.98 4.50
N GLY A 89 -4.36 35.74 4.07
CA GLY A 89 -3.99 34.58 4.89
C GLY A 89 -4.54 33.28 4.34
N GLN A 90 -4.21 32.19 5.04
CA GLN A 90 -4.59 30.84 4.64
C GLN A 90 -4.95 30.01 5.88
N ILE A 91 -5.86 29.08 5.69
CA ILE A 91 -6.14 28.00 6.64
C ILE A 91 -5.52 26.72 6.12
N VAL A 92 -4.74 26.07 6.94
CA VAL A 92 -4.17 24.75 6.70
C VAL A 92 -4.92 23.73 7.55
N LEU A 93 -5.58 22.78 6.90
CA LEU A 93 -6.26 21.67 7.54
C LEU A 93 -5.38 20.42 7.41
N MET A 94 -5.16 19.74 8.52
CA MET A 94 -4.37 18.51 8.60
C MET A 94 -5.24 17.38 9.15
N THR A 95 -5.27 16.25 8.45
CA THR A 95 -5.98 15.04 8.90
C THR A 95 -4.99 13.90 9.01
N ASP A 96 -4.94 13.26 10.17
CA ASP A 96 -4.09 12.08 10.38
C ASP A 96 -4.68 10.87 9.66
N GLN A 97 -3.94 10.34 8.70
CA GLN A 97 -4.29 9.18 7.88
C GLN A 97 -3.49 7.93 8.25
N THR A 98 -2.67 7.99 9.29
CA THR A 98 -1.73 6.92 9.65
C THR A 98 -2.44 5.60 9.88
N GLU A 99 -3.48 5.56 10.71
CA GLU A 99 -4.25 4.36 11.00
C GLU A 99 -4.99 3.84 9.76
N THR A 100 -5.60 4.73 8.99
CA THR A 100 -6.29 4.38 7.74
C THR A 100 -5.35 3.70 6.76
N ARG A 101 -4.15 4.22 6.59
CA ARG A 101 -3.12 3.64 5.71
C ARG A 101 -2.62 2.29 6.21
N ASP A 102 -2.41 2.15 7.51
CA ASP A 102 -2.00 0.89 8.10
C ASP A 102 -3.07 -0.19 7.92
N LEU A 103 -4.35 0.16 8.11
CA LEU A 103 -5.46 -0.75 7.87
C LEU A 103 -5.57 -1.14 6.39
N GLN A 104 -5.41 -0.18 5.48
CA GLN A 104 -5.41 -0.44 4.04
C GLN A 104 -4.27 -1.38 3.63
N ALA A 105 -3.06 -1.16 4.16
CA ALA A 105 -1.91 -2.02 3.90
C ALA A 105 -2.11 -3.45 4.42
N LYS A 106 -2.68 -3.60 5.63
CA LYS A 106 -3.04 -4.90 6.21
C LYS A 106 -4.10 -5.60 5.36
N LEU A 107 -5.13 -4.87 4.94
CA LEU A 107 -6.19 -5.42 4.09
C LEU A 107 -5.64 -5.90 2.74
N ALA A 108 -4.82 -5.08 2.08
CA ALA A 108 -4.20 -5.45 0.80
C ALA A 108 -3.32 -6.69 0.94
N ARG A 109 -2.56 -6.80 2.03
CA ARG A 109 -1.77 -8.01 2.35
C ARG A 109 -2.66 -9.24 2.56
N HIS A 110 -3.77 -9.09 3.28
CA HIS A 110 -4.73 -10.18 3.52
C HIS A 110 -5.38 -10.65 2.21
N GLN A 111 -5.82 -9.73 1.37
CA GLN A 111 -6.39 -10.02 0.06
C GLN A 111 -5.40 -10.77 -0.83
N ARG A 112 -4.13 -10.36 -0.82
CA ARG A 112 -3.05 -11.03 -1.56
C ARG A 112 -2.85 -12.47 -1.07
N LEU A 113 -2.82 -12.70 0.25
CA LEU A 113 -2.70 -14.04 0.83
C LEU A 113 -3.89 -14.93 0.48
N MET A 114 -5.12 -14.38 0.53
CA MET A 114 -6.33 -15.12 0.13
C MET A 114 -6.32 -15.48 -1.36
N ALA A 115 -5.90 -14.56 -2.23
CA ALA A 115 -5.76 -14.82 -3.66
C ALA A 115 -4.73 -15.93 -3.93
N MET A 116 -3.60 -15.90 -3.23
CA MET A 116 -2.59 -16.97 -3.28
C MET A 116 -3.17 -18.32 -2.81
N GLY A 117 -3.93 -18.35 -1.71
CA GLY A 117 -4.55 -19.58 -1.21
C GLY A 117 -5.49 -20.21 -2.24
N LYS A 118 -6.36 -19.41 -2.88
CA LYS A 118 -7.25 -19.89 -3.96
C LYS A 118 -6.44 -20.41 -5.16
N MET A 119 -5.36 -19.72 -5.52
CA MET A 119 -4.52 -20.13 -6.63
C MET A 119 -3.79 -21.45 -6.34
N VAL A 120 -3.25 -21.64 -5.13
CA VAL A 120 -2.63 -22.92 -4.72
C VAL A 120 -3.60 -24.09 -4.83
N ALA A 121 -4.84 -23.91 -4.40
CA ALA A 121 -5.89 -24.94 -4.53
C ALA A 121 -6.17 -25.29 -6.00
N SER A 122 -6.27 -24.30 -6.88
CA SER A 122 -6.44 -24.48 -8.32
C SER A 122 -5.24 -25.20 -8.95
N LEU A 123 -4.04 -24.81 -8.59
CA LEU A 123 -2.79 -25.40 -9.07
C LEU A 123 -2.61 -26.84 -8.63
N ALA A 124 -2.98 -27.19 -7.40
CA ALA A 124 -2.97 -28.57 -6.94
C ALA A 124 -3.83 -29.47 -7.84
N HIS A 125 -4.96 -28.95 -8.32
CA HIS A 125 -5.82 -29.66 -9.30
C HIS A 125 -5.15 -29.77 -10.68
N GLN A 126 -4.54 -28.69 -11.17
CA GLN A 126 -3.88 -28.65 -12.48
C GLN A 126 -2.61 -29.52 -12.53
N VAL A 127 -1.85 -29.62 -11.43
CA VAL A 127 -0.67 -30.48 -11.31
C VAL A 127 -1.07 -31.96 -11.18
N ARG A 128 -2.19 -32.27 -10.54
CA ARG A 128 -2.64 -33.66 -10.35
C ARG A 128 -2.87 -34.40 -11.67
N THR A 129 -3.42 -33.74 -12.67
CA THR A 129 -3.73 -34.35 -13.98
C THR A 129 -2.48 -34.84 -14.72
N PRO A 130 -1.47 -33.98 -14.99
CA PRO A 130 -0.23 -34.43 -15.64
C PRO A 130 0.57 -35.40 -14.76
N LEU A 131 0.52 -35.27 -13.43
CA LEU A 131 1.16 -36.20 -12.51
C LEU A 131 0.56 -37.60 -12.61
N SER A 132 -0.76 -37.72 -12.62
CA SER A 132 -1.46 -39.00 -12.81
C SER A 132 -1.10 -39.63 -14.17
N GLY A 133 -1.02 -38.83 -15.23
CA GLY A 133 -0.56 -39.27 -16.54
C GLY A 133 0.88 -39.75 -16.53
N ALA A 134 1.77 -39.03 -15.84
CA ALA A 134 3.17 -39.43 -15.69
C ALA A 134 3.31 -40.78 -14.94
N MET A 135 2.56 -40.92 -13.84
CA MET A 135 2.52 -42.18 -13.08
C MET A 135 2.06 -43.37 -13.93
N LEU A 136 0.99 -43.18 -14.74
CA LEU A 136 0.48 -44.24 -15.63
C LEU A 136 1.54 -44.66 -16.66
N TYR A 137 2.18 -43.69 -17.33
CA TYR A 137 3.25 -44.02 -18.29
C TYR A 137 4.47 -44.69 -17.62
N SER A 138 4.81 -44.27 -16.40
CA SER A 138 5.86 -44.93 -15.62
C SER A 138 5.55 -46.38 -15.29
N GLN A 139 4.30 -46.69 -14.88
CA GLN A 139 3.86 -48.06 -14.61
C GLN A 139 3.88 -48.92 -15.88
N HIS A 140 3.42 -48.40 -17.01
CA HIS A 140 3.55 -49.12 -18.26
C HIS A 140 4.96 -49.39 -18.69
N LEU A 141 5.88 -48.44 -18.50
CA LEU A 141 7.30 -48.61 -18.80
C LEU A 141 8.01 -49.67 -17.93
N ALA A 142 7.46 -49.96 -16.75
CA ALA A 142 7.94 -51.01 -15.86
C ALA A 142 7.53 -52.43 -16.32
N SER A 143 6.61 -52.55 -17.29
CA SER A 143 6.23 -53.86 -17.84
C SER A 143 7.33 -54.43 -18.75
N ASN A 144 7.56 -55.73 -18.63
CA ASN A 144 8.54 -56.44 -19.44
C ASN A 144 8.10 -56.76 -20.86
N ASP A 145 6.77 -56.69 -21.14
CA ASP A 145 6.16 -57.12 -22.41
C ASP A 145 6.01 -56.02 -23.46
N LEU A 146 6.68 -54.86 -23.25
CA LEU A 146 6.61 -53.74 -24.19
C LEU A 146 7.60 -53.89 -25.34
N ASP A 147 7.08 -53.71 -26.57
CA ASP A 147 7.97 -53.53 -27.73
C ASP A 147 8.75 -52.23 -27.68
N SER A 148 9.86 -52.15 -28.42
CA SER A 148 10.75 -50.99 -28.43
C SER A 148 10.07 -49.67 -28.84
N ASP A 149 9.14 -49.71 -29.82
CA ASP A 149 8.50 -48.52 -30.32
C ASP A 149 7.48 -47.97 -29.32
N THR A 150 6.72 -48.84 -28.66
CA THR A 150 5.80 -48.49 -27.59
C THR A 150 6.55 -47.96 -26.37
N ARG A 151 7.67 -48.53 -26.02
CA ARG A 151 8.54 -48.04 -24.94
C ARG A 151 9.03 -46.62 -25.20
N ILE A 152 9.52 -46.35 -26.41
CA ILE A 152 9.94 -44.99 -26.81
C ILE A 152 8.78 -44.02 -26.77
N LYS A 153 7.59 -44.41 -27.25
CA LYS A 153 6.36 -43.59 -27.25
C LYS A 153 5.95 -43.22 -25.83
N PHE A 154 5.95 -44.15 -24.89
CA PHE A 154 5.57 -43.91 -23.50
C PHE A 154 6.61 -43.05 -22.78
N SER A 155 7.90 -43.27 -23.02
CA SER A 155 8.97 -42.43 -22.50
C SER A 155 8.81 -40.96 -22.94
N LYS A 156 8.52 -40.71 -24.23
CA LYS A 156 8.28 -39.37 -24.73
C LYS A 156 7.05 -38.73 -24.11
N LYS A 157 5.96 -39.50 -23.90
CA LYS A 157 4.73 -39.01 -23.24
C LYS A 157 4.98 -38.67 -21.77
N LEU A 158 5.72 -39.51 -21.03
CA LEU A 158 6.16 -39.26 -19.66
C LEU A 158 6.96 -37.94 -19.58
N GLY A 159 7.96 -37.78 -20.44
CA GLY A 159 8.78 -36.58 -20.48
C GLY A 159 7.94 -35.31 -20.74
N ARG A 160 6.89 -35.40 -21.59
CA ARG A 160 5.97 -34.29 -21.84
C ARG A 160 5.17 -33.90 -20.57
N GLN A 161 4.65 -34.89 -19.83
CA GLN A 161 3.92 -34.63 -18.60
C GLN A 161 4.79 -33.96 -17.53
N LEU A 162 6.03 -34.43 -17.38
CA LEU A 162 6.99 -33.83 -16.44
C LEU A 162 7.34 -32.37 -16.79
N LYS A 163 7.55 -32.07 -18.08
CA LYS A 163 7.74 -30.69 -18.56
C LYS A 163 6.55 -29.79 -18.29
N ASN A 164 5.34 -30.32 -18.44
CA ASN A 164 4.11 -29.56 -18.12
C ASN A 164 4.05 -29.22 -16.63
N ILE A 165 4.36 -30.16 -15.75
CA ILE A 165 4.42 -29.92 -14.29
C ILE A 165 5.46 -28.86 -13.98
N GLU A 166 6.66 -28.97 -14.54
CA GLU A 166 7.73 -27.99 -14.33
C GLU A 166 7.32 -26.57 -14.74
N ALA A 167 6.68 -26.42 -15.91
CA ALA A 167 6.17 -25.13 -16.38
C ALA A 167 5.13 -24.54 -15.41
N GLN A 168 4.16 -25.35 -14.97
CA GLN A 168 3.12 -24.91 -14.02
C GLN A 168 3.72 -24.47 -12.67
N VAL A 169 4.70 -25.21 -12.14
CA VAL A 169 5.40 -24.84 -10.90
C VAL A 169 6.21 -23.55 -11.08
N ARG A 170 6.85 -23.36 -12.21
CA ARG A 170 7.60 -22.14 -12.53
C ARG A 170 6.71 -20.93 -12.58
N ASP A 171 5.57 -21.01 -13.28
CA ASP A 171 4.59 -19.92 -13.39
C ASP A 171 4.05 -19.53 -12.00
N MET A 172 3.79 -20.52 -11.14
CA MET A 172 3.40 -20.31 -9.75
C MET A 172 4.46 -19.54 -8.95
N LEU A 173 5.72 -19.90 -9.08
CA LEU A 173 6.81 -19.24 -8.35
C LEU A 173 6.98 -17.78 -8.79
N ILE A 174 6.81 -17.47 -10.07
CA ILE A 174 6.83 -16.11 -10.60
C ILE A 174 5.72 -15.28 -9.97
N PHE A 175 4.51 -15.83 -9.92
CA PHE A 175 3.36 -15.17 -9.30
C PHE A 175 3.53 -14.98 -7.78
N ALA A 176 4.04 -16.00 -7.06
CA ALA A 176 4.23 -15.97 -5.62
C ALA A 176 5.29 -14.94 -5.17
N ARG A 177 6.32 -14.73 -5.98
CA ARG A 177 7.37 -13.73 -5.71
C ARG A 177 6.89 -12.29 -5.84
N GLY A 178 5.63 -12.09 -6.24
CA GLY A 178 5.06 -10.76 -6.47
C GLY A 178 5.64 -10.17 -7.74
N SER A 179 4.79 -9.94 -8.72
CA SER A 179 5.12 -9.33 -10.00
C SER A 179 6.22 -8.28 -9.84
N ALA A 180 7.42 -8.61 -10.23
CA ALA A 180 8.29 -7.58 -10.76
C ALA A 180 7.49 -6.87 -11.86
N PRO A 181 7.47 -5.53 -11.93
CA PRO A 181 6.65 -4.83 -12.90
C PRO A 181 6.95 -5.41 -14.28
N LEU A 182 5.90 -5.77 -15.00
CA LEU A 182 5.94 -6.31 -16.38
C LEU A 182 6.81 -5.50 -17.37
N ASN A 183 7.19 -4.30 -16.99
CA ASN A 183 8.05 -3.39 -17.79
C ASN A 183 9.52 -3.83 -17.92
N LYS A 184 9.97 -4.87 -17.23
CA LYS A 184 11.36 -5.39 -17.37
C LYS A 184 11.48 -6.59 -18.32
N LEU A 185 10.38 -7.21 -18.71
CA LEU A 185 10.38 -8.39 -19.61
C LEU A 185 10.09 -8.05 -21.08
N LEU A 186 9.73 -6.80 -21.39
CA LEU A 186 9.47 -6.35 -22.77
C LEU A 186 10.63 -5.57 -23.41
N LYS A 187 11.83 -5.60 -22.79
CA LYS A 187 13.07 -5.00 -23.34
C LYS A 187 14.19 -6.05 -23.45
N GLN A 188 13.91 -7.18 -24.05
CA GLN A 188 14.91 -8.05 -24.68
C GLN A 188 14.37 -8.58 -26.00
#